data_629718d4f3aadcad36d73137daf71d7d
#
_entry.id   629718d4f3aadcad36d73137daf71d7d
#
_cell.length_a   1.000
_cell.length_b   1.000
_cell.length_c   1.000
_cell.angle_alpha   90.00
_cell.angle_beta   90.00
_cell.angle_gamma   90.00
#
_symmetry.space_group_name_H-M   'P 1'
#
loop_
_entity.id
_entity.type
_entity.pdbx_description
1 polymer ?
#
loop_
_entity_poly.entity_id
_entity_poly.type
_entity_poly.pdbx_seq_one_letter_code
_entity_poly.pdbx_strand_id
1 'polypeptide(L)'
;TAARKAGLKVFATHHLDVTNDRSALTDVELPVSFTRVGEIVAAWVIKQTGGNANVLVIGADDVMPSQPYWKSFEATLKKLGPDSKATYVNVPVADWATKIQTSAQGALLQDPSINFIVPLYDSMAQFVLPALAITGRKADVPIATFNGTPFVIDMVRNGDVQMNVGESLGWIARSSLDAYMRSLCGQADVPTELYVPFFIFDKTNAETAGKPADFDKGYGDAHVAGYRKLWGLE
;
A
#
# COMPACT_ATOMS: atom_id res chain seq x y z
N THR A 1 -27.26 -7.65 -1.86
CA THR A 1 -26.38 -8.79 -1.49
C THR A 1 -27.13 -9.81 -0.63
N ALA A 2 -26.63 -11.05 -0.55
CA ALA A 2 -27.21 -12.10 0.30
C ALA A 2 -27.20 -11.68 1.79
N ALA A 3 -26.12 -11.05 2.25
CA ALA A 3 -26.00 -10.57 3.62
C ALA A 3 -27.13 -9.57 4.00
N ARG A 4 -27.39 -8.56 3.17
CA ARG A 4 -28.47 -7.60 3.42
C ARG A 4 -29.86 -8.25 3.40
N LYS A 5 -30.08 -9.23 2.50
CA LYS A 5 -31.35 -10.00 2.50
C LYS A 5 -31.53 -10.79 3.79
N ALA A 6 -30.44 -11.19 4.44
CA ALA A 6 -30.45 -11.85 5.74
C ALA A 6 -30.50 -10.87 6.94
N GLY A 7 -30.68 -9.56 6.70
CA GLY A 7 -30.73 -8.54 7.74
C GLY A 7 -29.38 -8.19 8.37
N LEU A 8 -28.26 -8.61 7.76
CA LEU A 8 -26.91 -8.32 8.24
C LEU A 8 -26.43 -6.96 7.73
N LYS A 9 -25.76 -6.20 8.58
CA LYS A 9 -24.99 -5.01 8.16
C LYS A 9 -23.69 -5.42 7.50
N VAL A 10 -23.32 -4.72 6.43
CA VAL A 10 -22.09 -4.96 5.67
C VAL A 10 -21.16 -3.78 5.86
N PHE A 11 -19.98 -4.04 6.42
CA PHE A 11 -18.91 -3.06 6.62
C PHE A 11 -17.78 -3.38 5.67
N ALA A 12 -17.20 -2.34 5.08
CA ALA A 12 -16.00 -2.44 4.27
C ALA A 12 -14.96 -1.45 4.76
N THR A 13 -13.72 -1.88 4.83
CA THR A 13 -12.61 -1.08 5.30
C THR A 13 -11.39 -1.29 4.42
N HIS A 14 -10.61 -0.23 4.17
CA HIS A 14 -9.32 -0.29 3.50
C HIS A 14 -9.33 -0.80 2.04
N HIS A 15 -10.47 -0.80 1.35
CA HIS A 15 -10.57 -1.34 -0.01
C HIS A 15 -10.97 -0.31 -1.07
N LEU A 16 -11.29 0.92 -0.66
CA LEU A 16 -11.60 2.04 -1.55
C LEU A 16 -10.68 3.22 -1.26
N ASP A 17 -10.36 3.97 -2.31
CA ASP A 17 -9.76 5.30 -2.16
C ASP A 17 -10.83 6.32 -1.75
N VAL A 18 -10.42 7.36 -1.03
CA VAL A 18 -11.32 8.46 -0.61
C VAL A 18 -11.97 9.18 -1.80
N THR A 19 -11.40 9.06 -2.99
CA THR A 19 -11.92 9.64 -4.24
C THR A 19 -12.90 8.73 -4.97
N ASN A 20 -13.04 7.47 -4.56
CA ASN A 20 -14.00 6.55 -5.16
C ASN A 20 -15.43 6.86 -4.71
N ASP A 21 -16.41 6.61 -5.58
CA ASP A 21 -17.80 6.59 -5.18
C ASP A 21 -18.04 5.46 -4.17
N ARG A 22 -18.81 5.77 -3.12
CA ARG A 22 -19.13 4.79 -2.09
C ARG A 22 -20.04 3.71 -2.64
N SER A 23 -19.75 2.46 -2.28
CA SER A 23 -20.54 1.33 -2.71
C SER A 23 -21.95 1.37 -2.14
N ALA A 24 -22.98 1.24 -2.99
CA ALA A 24 -24.35 0.98 -2.56
C ALA A 24 -24.55 -0.42 -1.94
N LEU A 25 -23.50 -1.25 -1.91
CA LEU A 25 -23.54 -2.62 -1.42
C LEU A 25 -23.20 -2.76 0.06
N THR A 26 -22.67 -1.69 0.69
CA THR A 26 -22.25 -1.67 2.09
C THR A 26 -23.04 -0.67 2.90
N ASP A 27 -23.11 -0.87 4.21
CA ASP A 27 -23.76 0.02 5.15
C ASP A 27 -22.79 1.07 5.71
N VAL A 28 -21.51 0.68 5.86
CA VAL A 28 -20.43 1.56 6.28
C VAL A 28 -19.20 1.27 5.43
N GLU A 29 -18.64 2.32 4.87
CA GLU A 29 -17.39 2.32 4.11
C GLU A 29 -16.35 3.16 4.85
N LEU A 30 -15.16 2.61 5.02
CA LEU A 30 -14.01 3.29 5.60
C LEU A 30 -12.86 3.32 4.58
N PRO A 31 -12.88 4.25 3.63
CA PRO A 31 -11.84 4.40 2.63
C PRO A 31 -10.55 4.91 3.24
N VAL A 32 -9.44 4.68 2.54
CA VAL A 32 -8.12 5.22 2.83
C VAL A 32 -7.60 5.99 1.63
N SER A 33 -6.69 6.94 1.82
CA SER A 33 -6.19 7.74 0.70
C SER A 33 -5.07 7.04 -0.07
N PHE A 34 -5.42 6.10 -0.95
CA PHE A 34 -4.47 5.50 -1.90
C PHE A 34 -3.89 6.53 -2.87
N THR A 35 -4.66 7.58 -3.19
CA THR A 35 -4.16 8.77 -3.89
C THR A 35 -2.97 9.37 -3.15
N ARG A 36 -3.05 9.54 -1.83
CA ARG A 36 -1.93 10.04 -1.02
C ARG A 36 -0.73 9.10 -1.00
N VAL A 37 -0.96 7.80 -1.00
CA VAL A 37 0.10 6.80 -1.14
C VAL A 37 0.87 6.99 -2.44
N GLY A 38 0.16 7.16 -3.56
CA GLY A 38 0.76 7.43 -4.87
C GLY A 38 1.66 8.68 -4.86
N GLU A 39 1.21 9.76 -4.22
CA GLU A 39 2.01 10.98 -4.04
C GLU A 39 3.30 10.73 -3.25
N ILE A 40 3.20 10.01 -2.12
CA ILE A 40 4.34 9.71 -1.26
C ILE A 40 5.38 8.87 -1.99
N VAL A 41 4.93 7.78 -2.64
CA VAL A 41 5.84 6.86 -3.36
C VAL A 41 6.50 7.56 -4.54
N ALA A 42 5.74 8.35 -5.31
CA ALA A 42 6.32 9.11 -6.43
C ALA A 42 7.36 10.14 -5.96
N ALA A 43 7.07 10.89 -4.89
CA ALA A 43 8.01 11.85 -4.32
C ALA A 43 9.30 11.15 -3.82
N TRP A 44 9.17 9.97 -3.22
CA TRP A 44 10.32 9.16 -2.81
C TRP A 44 11.16 8.75 -4.03
N VAL A 45 10.53 8.17 -5.05
CA VAL A 45 11.21 7.74 -6.29
C VAL A 45 11.96 8.90 -6.93
N ILE A 46 11.33 10.05 -7.09
CA ILE A 46 11.97 11.26 -7.65
C ILE A 46 13.18 11.68 -6.82
N LYS A 47 13.07 11.68 -5.49
CA LYS A 47 14.20 11.99 -4.60
C LYS A 47 15.37 11.03 -4.80
N GLN A 48 15.10 9.73 -4.92
CA GLN A 48 16.14 8.70 -5.07
C GLN A 48 16.82 8.75 -6.45
N THR A 49 16.08 9.11 -7.49
CA THR A 49 16.58 9.14 -8.88
C THR A 49 17.08 10.52 -9.33
N GLY A 50 17.07 11.51 -8.43
CA GLY A 50 17.49 12.88 -8.76
C GLY A 50 16.64 13.52 -9.86
N GLY A 51 15.37 13.14 -9.99
CA GLY A 51 14.45 13.68 -10.98
C GLY A 51 14.41 12.94 -12.31
N ASN A 52 15.23 11.88 -12.51
CA ASN A 52 15.33 11.12 -13.76
C ASN A 52 14.86 9.67 -13.54
N ALA A 53 13.62 9.50 -13.20
CA ALA A 53 13.03 8.18 -12.97
C ALA A 53 12.52 7.54 -14.26
N ASN A 54 12.88 6.28 -14.49
CA ASN A 54 12.22 5.39 -15.43
C ASN A 54 11.69 4.18 -14.66
N VAL A 55 10.39 4.21 -14.37
CA VAL A 55 9.76 3.34 -13.38
C VAL A 55 8.95 2.23 -14.05
N LEU A 56 9.20 0.99 -13.66
CA LEU A 56 8.26 -0.11 -13.90
C LEU A 56 7.26 -0.15 -12.74
N VAL A 57 5.99 0.08 -13.03
CA VAL A 57 4.90 -0.04 -12.06
C VAL A 57 4.14 -1.34 -12.32
N ILE A 58 3.96 -2.15 -11.28
CA ILE A 58 3.19 -3.40 -11.37
C ILE A 58 1.96 -3.26 -10.48
N GLY A 59 0.78 -3.30 -11.08
CA GLY A 59 -0.50 -3.17 -10.38
C GLY A 59 -1.45 -4.32 -10.68
N ALA A 60 -2.65 -4.24 -10.13
CA ALA A 60 -3.72 -5.22 -10.29
C ALA A 60 -5.05 -4.48 -10.46
N ASP A 61 -5.55 -4.39 -11.69
CA ASP A 61 -6.77 -3.62 -12.02
C ASP A 61 -8.05 -4.25 -11.45
N ASP A 62 -7.98 -5.50 -11.03
CA ASP A 62 -9.05 -6.18 -10.28
C ASP A 62 -9.09 -5.80 -8.79
N VAL A 63 -8.16 -4.95 -8.34
CA VAL A 63 -8.14 -4.36 -6.99
C VAL A 63 -8.50 -2.87 -7.09
N MET A 64 -9.65 -2.48 -6.55
CA MET A 64 -10.26 -1.15 -6.74
C MET A 64 -9.31 0.04 -6.48
N PRO A 65 -8.48 0.06 -5.42
CA PRO A 65 -7.57 1.18 -5.17
C PRO A 65 -6.37 1.28 -6.12
N SER A 66 -6.12 0.31 -6.98
CA SER A 66 -4.97 0.33 -7.91
C SER A 66 -5.00 1.55 -8.83
N GLN A 67 -6.14 1.89 -9.39
CA GLN A 67 -6.26 3.00 -10.34
C GLN A 67 -6.10 4.38 -9.68
N PRO A 68 -6.72 4.72 -8.54
CA PRO A 68 -6.42 5.95 -7.81
C PRO A 68 -4.94 6.07 -7.44
N TYR A 69 -4.33 4.99 -6.91
CA TYR A 69 -2.92 4.97 -6.58
C TYR A 69 -2.04 5.24 -7.82
N TRP A 70 -2.24 4.47 -8.89
CA TRP A 70 -1.47 4.61 -10.13
C TRP A 70 -1.57 6.01 -10.73
N LYS A 71 -2.79 6.54 -10.90
CA LYS A 71 -3.01 7.87 -11.49
C LYS A 71 -2.34 8.98 -10.69
N SER A 72 -2.41 8.89 -9.36
CA SER A 72 -1.77 9.85 -8.47
C SER A 72 -0.25 9.75 -8.52
N PHE A 73 0.28 8.52 -8.54
CA PHE A 73 1.71 8.26 -8.70
C PHE A 73 2.22 8.87 -10.03
N GLU A 74 1.58 8.57 -11.15
CA GLU A 74 1.97 9.07 -12.47
C GLU A 74 1.93 10.59 -12.53
N ALA A 75 0.84 11.21 -12.07
CA ALA A 75 0.69 12.66 -12.06
C ALA A 75 1.77 13.34 -11.19
N THR A 76 2.06 12.78 -10.02
CA THR A 76 3.07 13.32 -9.11
C THR A 76 4.48 13.12 -9.66
N LEU A 77 4.75 11.97 -10.28
CA LEU A 77 6.04 11.69 -10.94
C LEU A 77 6.33 12.74 -12.01
N LYS A 78 5.37 13.00 -12.91
CA LYS A 78 5.48 14.03 -13.98
C LYS A 78 5.63 15.44 -13.42
N LYS A 79 4.91 15.75 -12.33
CA LYS A 79 4.97 17.08 -11.69
C LYS A 79 6.33 17.37 -11.09
N LEU A 80 6.93 16.38 -10.41
CA LEU A 80 8.19 16.55 -9.67
C LEU A 80 9.43 16.26 -10.51
N GLY A 81 9.31 15.42 -11.52
CA GLY A 81 10.37 15.08 -12.48
C GLY A 81 9.82 15.04 -13.90
N PRO A 82 9.75 16.19 -14.61
CA PRO A 82 9.13 16.26 -15.93
C PRO A 82 9.69 15.30 -16.98
N ASP A 83 10.98 14.97 -16.86
CA ASP A 83 11.67 14.02 -17.75
C ASP A 83 11.52 12.55 -17.33
N SER A 84 10.87 12.33 -16.18
CA SER A 84 10.61 10.98 -15.67
C SER A 84 9.47 10.32 -16.41
N LYS A 85 9.55 8.98 -16.53
CA LYS A 85 8.52 8.15 -17.15
C LYS A 85 8.20 6.95 -16.29
N ALA A 86 7.02 6.41 -16.49
CA ALA A 86 6.59 5.18 -15.84
C ALA A 86 5.82 4.30 -16.84
N THR A 87 6.07 3.01 -16.77
CA THR A 87 5.35 1.98 -17.54
C THR A 87 4.55 1.13 -16.58
N TYR A 88 3.25 1.08 -16.80
CA TYR A 88 2.34 0.28 -15.97
C TYR A 88 2.11 -1.10 -16.58
N VAL A 89 2.23 -2.13 -15.76
CA VAL A 89 1.92 -3.53 -16.11
C VAL A 89 0.85 -4.03 -15.17
N ASN A 90 -0.30 -4.42 -15.75
CA ASN A 90 -1.39 -5.04 -14.99
C ASN A 90 -1.15 -6.54 -14.82
N VAL A 91 -1.15 -7.02 -13.58
CA VAL A 91 -1.13 -8.46 -13.25
C VAL A 91 -2.26 -8.72 -12.25
N PRO A 92 -3.36 -9.38 -12.67
CA PRO A 92 -4.47 -9.73 -11.78
C PRO A 92 -4.00 -10.55 -10.57
N VAL A 93 -4.70 -10.40 -9.43
CA VAL A 93 -4.32 -11.05 -8.15
C VAL A 93 -4.09 -12.56 -8.30
N ALA A 94 -4.95 -13.25 -9.05
CA ALA A 94 -4.83 -14.69 -9.29
C ALA A 94 -3.53 -15.11 -10.01
N ASP A 95 -2.89 -14.17 -10.70
CA ASP A 95 -1.70 -14.39 -11.52
C ASP A 95 -0.38 -13.92 -10.87
N TRP A 96 -0.42 -13.33 -9.68
CA TRP A 96 0.78 -12.76 -9.06
C TRP A 96 1.94 -13.75 -8.94
N ALA A 97 1.67 -14.94 -8.41
CA ALA A 97 2.70 -15.96 -8.21
C ALA A 97 3.29 -16.53 -9.52
N THR A 98 2.58 -16.40 -10.63
CA THR A 98 2.97 -17.01 -11.91
C THR A 98 3.43 -16.02 -12.96
N LYS A 99 2.96 -14.76 -12.91
CA LYS A 99 3.21 -13.79 -13.99
C LYS A 99 4.05 -12.57 -13.58
N ILE A 100 4.10 -12.17 -12.31
CA ILE A 100 4.86 -10.97 -11.92
C ILE A 100 6.34 -11.13 -12.27
N GLN A 101 6.95 -12.26 -11.94
CA GLN A 101 8.36 -12.50 -12.25
C GLN A 101 8.66 -12.36 -13.74
N THR A 102 7.89 -13.04 -14.60
CA THR A 102 8.12 -13.03 -16.04
C THR A 102 7.82 -11.67 -16.67
N SER A 103 6.81 -10.95 -16.18
CA SER A 103 6.48 -9.60 -16.64
C SER A 103 7.58 -8.59 -16.26
N ALA A 104 8.07 -8.64 -15.03
CA ALA A 104 9.16 -7.79 -14.59
C ALA A 104 10.47 -8.09 -15.35
N GLN A 105 10.81 -9.37 -15.54
CA GLN A 105 11.96 -9.78 -16.32
C GLN A 105 11.86 -9.31 -17.78
N GLY A 106 10.71 -9.49 -18.42
CA GLY A 106 10.48 -9.03 -19.79
C GLY A 106 10.64 -7.53 -19.94
N ALA A 107 10.05 -6.74 -19.02
CA ALA A 107 10.18 -5.28 -19.02
C ALA A 107 11.64 -4.82 -18.84
N LEU A 108 12.39 -5.41 -17.91
CA LEU A 108 13.79 -5.08 -17.66
C LEU A 108 14.72 -5.41 -18.84
N LEU A 109 14.41 -6.48 -19.58
CA LEU A 109 15.16 -6.86 -20.79
C LEU A 109 14.80 -5.96 -21.98
N GLN A 110 13.53 -5.57 -22.09
CA GLN A 110 13.05 -4.70 -23.17
C GLN A 110 13.52 -3.24 -23.00
N ASP A 111 13.52 -2.74 -21.77
CA ASP A 111 14.01 -1.40 -21.45
C ASP A 111 15.08 -1.44 -20.34
N PRO A 112 16.36 -1.57 -20.70
CA PRO A 112 17.47 -1.56 -19.74
C PRO A 112 17.64 -0.24 -18.99
N SER A 113 16.95 0.84 -19.40
CA SER A 113 17.01 2.13 -18.71
C SER A 113 16.06 2.22 -17.51
N ILE A 114 15.21 1.21 -17.25
CA ILE A 114 14.41 1.13 -16.03
C ILE A 114 15.36 1.17 -14.82
N ASN A 115 15.13 2.14 -13.94
CA ASN A 115 15.98 2.39 -12.78
C ASN A 115 15.20 2.35 -11.45
N PHE A 116 13.92 2.01 -11.49
CA PHE A 116 13.08 1.81 -10.30
C PHE A 116 11.92 0.86 -10.58
N ILE A 117 11.49 0.09 -9.58
CA ILE A 117 10.27 -0.72 -9.67
C ILE A 117 9.34 -0.36 -8.51
N VAL A 118 8.07 -0.17 -8.83
CA VAL A 118 7.00 0.09 -7.87
C VAL A 118 5.89 -0.94 -8.03
N PRO A 119 5.94 -2.06 -7.30
CA PRO A 119 4.75 -2.88 -7.12
C PRO A 119 3.76 -2.09 -6.25
N LEU A 120 2.51 -1.94 -6.69
CA LEU A 120 1.52 -1.15 -5.95
C LEU A 120 1.20 -1.76 -4.58
N TYR A 121 1.25 -3.07 -4.47
CA TYR A 121 1.06 -3.82 -3.22
C TYR A 121 2.36 -4.52 -2.84
N ASP A 122 2.78 -4.38 -1.61
CA ASP A 122 4.10 -4.80 -1.15
C ASP A 122 4.34 -6.31 -1.25
N SER A 123 3.31 -7.12 -1.07
CA SER A 123 3.41 -8.57 -1.23
C SER A 123 3.81 -9.02 -2.65
N MET A 124 3.65 -8.16 -3.67
CA MET A 124 4.16 -8.43 -5.02
C MET A 124 5.69 -8.41 -5.08
N ALA A 125 6.37 -7.70 -4.17
CA ALA A 125 7.83 -7.58 -4.18
C ALA A 125 8.56 -8.92 -4.14
N GLN A 126 8.01 -9.92 -3.43
CA GLN A 126 8.57 -11.28 -3.38
C GLN A 126 8.68 -11.94 -4.76
N PHE A 127 7.83 -11.57 -5.70
CA PHE A 127 7.83 -12.09 -7.07
C PHE A 127 8.65 -11.22 -8.03
N VAL A 128 8.95 -9.97 -7.66
CA VAL A 128 9.84 -9.06 -8.42
C VAL A 128 11.31 -9.40 -8.17
N LEU A 129 11.67 -9.75 -6.93
CA LEU A 129 13.07 -10.01 -6.56
C LEU A 129 13.75 -11.10 -7.40
N PRO A 130 13.10 -12.23 -7.75
CA PRO A 130 13.70 -13.22 -8.66
C PRO A 130 13.98 -12.65 -10.05
N ALA A 131 13.13 -11.78 -10.59
CA ALA A 131 13.37 -11.14 -11.89
C ALA A 131 14.62 -10.25 -11.86
N LEU A 132 14.80 -9.47 -10.80
CA LEU A 132 15.99 -8.65 -10.59
C LEU A 132 17.26 -9.51 -10.46
N ALA A 133 17.17 -10.64 -9.77
CA ALA A 133 18.31 -11.56 -9.63
C ALA A 133 18.70 -12.18 -10.97
N ILE A 134 17.73 -12.69 -11.75
CA ILE A 134 17.95 -13.33 -13.05
C ILE A 134 18.52 -12.33 -14.08
N THR A 135 18.05 -11.08 -14.05
CA THR A 135 18.54 -10.04 -14.98
C THR A 135 19.82 -9.35 -14.52
N GLY A 136 20.35 -9.72 -13.34
CA GLY A 136 21.54 -9.09 -12.75
C GLY A 136 21.31 -7.64 -12.28
N ARG A 137 20.05 -7.21 -12.13
CA ARG A 137 19.68 -5.81 -11.85
C ARG A 137 19.36 -5.52 -10.37
N LYS A 138 19.60 -6.50 -9.48
CA LYS A 138 19.24 -6.37 -8.05
C LYS A 138 19.96 -5.22 -7.35
N ALA A 139 21.19 -4.90 -7.75
CA ALA A 139 21.98 -3.81 -7.15
C ALA A 139 21.58 -2.42 -7.70
N ASP A 140 21.02 -2.36 -8.90
CA ASP A 140 20.83 -1.11 -9.65
C ASP A 140 19.40 -0.63 -9.71
N VAL A 141 18.44 -1.52 -9.46
CA VAL A 141 17.00 -1.23 -9.60
C VAL A 141 16.30 -1.47 -8.25
N PRO A 142 16.19 -0.42 -7.43
CA PRO A 142 15.50 -0.49 -6.14
C PRO A 142 13.99 -0.67 -6.29
N ILE A 143 13.37 -1.15 -5.20
CA ILE A 143 11.92 -1.32 -5.08
C ILE A 143 11.39 -0.38 -4.01
N ALA A 144 10.29 0.34 -4.31
CA ALA A 144 9.46 1.01 -3.33
C ALA A 144 8.02 0.55 -3.45
N THR A 145 7.31 0.45 -2.35
CA THR A 145 5.96 -0.14 -2.33
C THR A 145 5.12 0.34 -1.15
N PHE A 146 3.93 -0.22 -0.98
CA PHE A 146 2.95 0.16 0.03
C PHE A 146 2.26 -1.07 0.64
N ASN A 147 1.98 -1.04 1.90
CA ASN A 147 1.01 -1.72 2.78
C ASN A 147 1.54 -1.90 4.21
N GLY A 148 2.85 -2.06 4.41
CA GLY A 148 3.41 -2.34 5.73
C GLY A 148 3.27 -3.81 6.16
N THR A 149 3.21 -4.74 5.20
CA THR A 149 3.16 -6.17 5.51
C THR A 149 4.44 -6.59 6.23
N PRO A 150 4.37 -7.28 7.38
CA PRO A 150 5.54 -7.58 8.21
C PRO A 150 6.72 -8.20 7.47
N PHE A 151 6.49 -9.23 6.65
CA PHE A 151 7.58 -9.88 5.91
C PHE A 151 8.25 -8.95 4.89
N VAL A 152 7.52 -7.94 4.36
CA VAL A 152 8.10 -6.94 3.45
C VAL A 152 8.88 -5.88 4.22
N ILE A 153 8.49 -5.54 5.45
CA ILE A 153 9.31 -4.71 6.32
C ILE A 153 10.63 -5.46 6.68
N ASP A 154 10.60 -6.78 6.84
CA ASP A 154 11.80 -7.58 6.94
C ASP A 154 12.68 -7.51 5.67
N MET A 155 12.07 -7.47 4.47
CA MET A 155 12.79 -7.23 3.22
C MET A 155 13.41 -5.83 3.17
N VAL A 156 12.74 -4.81 3.72
CA VAL A 156 13.31 -3.46 3.83
C VAL A 156 14.55 -3.48 4.74
N ARG A 157 14.47 -4.13 5.89
CA ARG A 157 15.59 -4.29 6.82
C ARG A 157 16.78 -4.98 6.15
N ASN A 158 16.52 -6.00 5.35
CA ASN A 158 17.54 -6.77 4.64
C ASN A 158 18.11 -6.04 3.40
N GLY A 159 17.48 -4.94 2.97
CA GLY A 159 17.88 -4.18 1.78
C GLY A 159 17.36 -4.75 0.45
N ASP A 160 16.45 -5.70 0.47
CA ASP A 160 15.78 -6.24 -0.72
C ASP A 160 14.71 -5.29 -1.28
N VAL A 161 14.06 -4.53 -0.40
CA VAL A 161 13.15 -3.43 -0.72
C VAL A 161 13.72 -2.15 -0.12
N GLN A 162 13.73 -1.05 -0.86
CA GLN A 162 14.32 0.20 -0.39
C GLN A 162 13.39 0.97 0.54
N MET A 163 12.08 0.93 0.26
CA MET A 163 11.09 1.67 1.02
C MET A 163 9.71 0.98 0.96
N ASN A 164 9.03 1.00 2.09
CA ASN A 164 7.63 0.61 2.21
C ASN A 164 6.83 1.72 2.91
N VAL A 165 5.80 2.24 2.27
CA VAL A 165 4.82 3.07 2.95
C VAL A 165 3.90 2.13 3.72
N GLY A 166 3.99 2.16 5.04
CA GLY A 166 3.22 1.26 5.91
C GLY A 166 2.05 1.95 6.57
N GLU A 167 1.06 1.14 6.92
CA GLU A 167 -0.05 1.49 7.81
C GLU A 167 -0.12 0.46 8.94
N SER A 168 -0.44 0.90 10.17
CA SER A 168 -0.66 -0.04 11.28
C SER A 168 -1.96 -0.81 11.07
N LEU A 169 -1.86 -2.11 10.79
CA LEU A 169 -3.01 -3.01 10.66
C LEU A 169 -3.82 -3.08 11.95
N GLY A 170 -3.15 -3.00 13.11
CA GLY A 170 -3.82 -2.94 14.41
C GLY A 170 -4.60 -1.64 14.62
N TRP A 171 -4.11 -0.51 14.12
CA TRP A 171 -4.85 0.75 14.13
C TRP A 171 -6.07 0.69 13.21
N ILE A 172 -5.90 0.20 11.98
CA ILE A 172 -6.99 -0.03 11.03
C ILE A 172 -8.08 -0.90 11.66
N ALA A 173 -7.70 -2.01 12.30
CA ALA A 173 -8.64 -2.92 12.95
C ALA A 173 -9.42 -2.22 14.07
N ARG A 174 -8.75 -1.43 14.93
CA ARG A 174 -9.42 -0.68 16.02
C ARG A 174 -10.36 0.39 15.49
N SER A 175 -9.93 1.16 14.46
CA SER A 175 -10.79 2.15 13.81
C SER A 175 -12.04 1.52 13.20
N SER A 176 -11.87 0.38 12.54
CA SER A 176 -12.97 -0.35 11.91
C SER A 176 -13.94 -0.92 12.95
N LEU A 177 -13.41 -1.46 14.06
CA LEU A 177 -14.24 -1.96 15.17
C LEU A 177 -15.03 -0.84 15.84
N ASP A 178 -14.39 0.33 16.06
CA ASP A 178 -15.07 1.49 16.64
C ASP A 178 -16.23 1.96 15.76
N ALA A 179 -16.00 2.13 14.46
CA ALA A 179 -17.06 2.48 13.50
C ALA A 179 -18.18 1.43 13.45
N TYR A 180 -17.84 0.15 13.52
CA TYR A 180 -18.80 -0.94 13.59
C TYR A 180 -19.68 -0.84 14.85
N MET A 181 -19.06 -0.70 16.02
CA MET A 181 -19.79 -0.59 17.30
C MET A 181 -20.70 0.65 17.31
N ARG A 182 -20.23 1.82 16.87
CA ARG A 182 -21.04 3.04 16.77
C ARG A 182 -22.26 2.83 15.89
N SER A 183 -22.06 2.24 14.71
CA SER A 183 -23.16 1.94 13.79
C SER A 183 -24.20 0.97 14.38
N LEU A 184 -23.77 -0.06 15.13
CA LEU A 184 -24.69 -0.99 15.80
C LEU A 184 -25.46 -0.33 16.93
N CYS A 185 -24.84 0.60 17.67
CA CYS A 185 -25.47 1.36 18.74
C CYS A 185 -26.34 2.52 18.23
N GLY A 186 -26.45 2.71 16.91
CA GLY A 186 -27.24 3.79 16.32
C GLY A 186 -26.67 5.19 16.55
N GLN A 187 -25.37 5.31 16.81
CA GLN A 187 -24.71 6.62 16.95
C GLN A 187 -24.66 7.35 15.61
N ALA A 188 -24.82 8.68 15.65
CA ALA A 188 -24.83 9.52 14.45
C ALA A 188 -23.42 9.83 13.92
N ASP A 189 -22.40 9.71 14.75
CA ASP A 189 -21.00 10.10 14.47
C ASP A 189 -20.14 8.92 14.05
N VAL A 190 -20.66 8.02 13.23
CA VAL A 190 -19.89 6.92 12.65
C VAL A 190 -18.82 7.51 11.72
N PRO A 191 -17.52 7.19 11.90
CA PRO A 191 -16.47 7.62 11.00
C PRO A 191 -16.74 7.20 9.55
N THR A 192 -16.36 8.05 8.61
CA THR A 192 -16.56 7.82 7.17
C THR A 192 -15.25 7.72 6.39
N GLU A 193 -14.13 7.70 7.09
CA GLU A 193 -12.78 7.57 6.55
C GLU A 193 -11.86 6.94 7.62
N LEU A 194 -10.84 6.20 7.18
CA LEU A 194 -9.78 5.71 8.06
C LEU A 194 -8.72 6.81 8.23
N TYR A 195 -8.66 7.39 9.43
CA TYR A 195 -7.63 8.36 9.81
C TYR A 195 -6.41 7.65 10.42
N VAL A 196 -5.82 6.73 9.66
CA VAL A 196 -4.61 6.02 10.06
C VAL A 196 -3.41 6.69 9.39
N PRO A 197 -2.39 7.12 10.14
CA PRO A 197 -1.23 7.78 9.55
C PRO A 197 -0.39 6.80 8.73
N PHE A 198 0.16 7.28 7.61
CA PHE A 198 1.16 6.56 6.84
C PHE A 198 2.55 6.73 7.48
N PHE A 199 3.29 5.63 7.52
CA PHE A 199 4.68 5.59 7.96
C PHE A 199 5.58 5.19 6.80
N ILE A 200 6.75 5.79 6.71
CA ILE A 200 7.74 5.40 5.71
C ILE A 200 8.78 4.54 6.41
N PHE A 201 8.79 3.25 6.08
CA PHE A 201 9.85 2.34 6.48
C PHE A 201 10.94 2.32 5.42
N ASP A 202 12.17 2.57 5.84
CA ASP A 202 13.38 2.36 5.08
C ASP A 202 14.44 1.67 5.96
N LYS A 203 15.63 1.47 5.43
CA LYS A 203 16.73 0.78 6.14
C LYS A 203 17.10 1.44 7.48
N THR A 204 16.81 2.73 7.66
CA THR A 204 17.19 3.48 8.87
C THR A 204 16.25 3.23 10.06
N ASN A 205 15.02 2.78 9.80
CA ASN A 205 14.00 2.64 10.82
C ASN A 205 13.26 1.28 10.82
N ALA A 206 13.47 0.42 9.83
CA ALA A 206 12.77 -0.88 9.73
C ALA A 206 12.97 -1.78 10.96
N GLU A 207 14.04 -1.60 11.75
CA GLU A 207 14.27 -2.31 13.02
C GLU A 207 13.20 -2.00 14.07
N THR A 208 12.54 -0.83 14.01
CA THR A 208 11.48 -0.45 14.95
C THR A 208 10.25 -1.35 14.86
N ALA A 209 10.05 -2.01 13.71
CA ALA A 209 8.97 -2.98 13.52
C ALA A 209 9.21 -4.34 14.23
N GLY A 210 10.36 -4.53 14.85
CA GLY A 210 10.73 -5.79 15.51
C GLY A 210 11.42 -6.79 14.57
N LYS A 211 11.82 -7.95 15.12
CA LYS A 211 12.53 -9.02 14.38
C LYS A 211 12.04 -10.40 14.83
N PRO A 212 11.21 -11.12 14.04
CA PRO A 212 10.62 -10.65 12.77
C PRO A 212 9.75 -9.40 12.96
N ALA A 213 9.47 -8.68 11.88
CA ALA A 213 8.61 -7.53 11.94
C ALA A 213 7.19 -7.91 12.40
N ASP A 214 6.56 -7.01 13.15
CA ASP A 214 5.22 -7.19 13.70
C ASP A 214 4.27 -6.15 13.08
N PHE A 215 3.03 -6.54 12.81
CA PHE A 215 2.02 -5.69 12.15
C PHE A 215 1.59 -4.46 12.97
N ASP A 216 1.93 -4.40 14.24
CA ASP A 216 1.54 -3.31 15.16
C ASP A 216 2.75 -2.54 15.70
N LYS A 217 3.99 -2.94 15.36
CA LYS A 217 5.22 -2.28 15.81
C LYS A 217 5.80 -1.33 14.76
N GLY A 218 6.49 -0.30 15.25
CA GLY A 218 7.12 0.72 14.40
C GLY A 218 6.20 1.90 14.07
N TYR A 219 4.92 1.81 14.39
CA TYR A 219 3.90 2.84 14.11
C TYR A 219 3.57 3.73 15.31
N GLY A 220 4.18 3.45 16.48
CA GLY A 220 3.74 4.02 17.75
C GLY A 220 2.53 3.27 18.33
N ASP A 221 2.26 3.48 19.61
CA ASP A 221 1.24 2.76 20.39
C ASP A 221 0.11 3.66 20.91
N ALA A 222 0.16 4.96 20.61
CA ALA A 222 -0.82 5.94 21.08
C ALA A 222 -2.28 5.56 20.76
N HIS A 223 -2.50 4.87 19.62
CA HIS A 223 -3.83 4.40 19.23
C HIS A 223 -4.34 3.28 20.16
N VAL A 224 -3.47 2.46 20.75
CA VAL A 224 -3.87 1.41 21.69
C VAL A 224 -4.49 2.01 22.95
N ALA A 225 -3.77 2.92 23.61
CA ALA A 225 -4.26 3.65 24.76
C ALA A 225 -5.49 4.52 24.42
N GLY A 226 -5.45 5.21 23.28
CA GLY A 226 -6.57 6.03 22.81
C GLY A 226 -7.88 5.27 22.66
N TYR A 227 -7.86 4.11 22.01
CA TYR A 227 -9.08 3.29 21.86
C TYR A 227 -9.52 2.63 23.16
N ARG A 228 -8.59 2.19 24.03
CA ARG A 228 -8.96 1.68 25.36
C ARG A 228 -9.72 2.73 26.15
N LYS A 229 -9.21 3.95 26.22
CA LYS A 229 -9.88 5.08 26.86
C LYS A 229 -11.24 5.40 26.22
N LEU A 230 -11.30 5.47 24.89
CA LEU A 230 -12.53 5.75 24.15
C LEU A 230 -13.63 4.71 24.45
N TRP A 231 -13.25 3.45 24.64
CA TRP A 231 -14.17 2.35 24.93
C TRP A 231 -14.42 2.13 26.44
N GLY A 232 -13.88 2.98 27.32
CA GLY A 232 -14.06 2.88 28.75
C GLY A 232 -13.43 1.64 29.39
N LEU A 233 -12.31 1.16 28.82
CA LEU A 233 -11.57 -0.02 29.29
C LEU A 233 -10.39 0.32 30.21
N GLU A 234 -10.33 1.56 30.70
CA GLU A 234 -9.37 2.05 31.69
C GLU A 234 -10.06 2.50 32.96
#